data_6a1c75ee803c11e4ed54931b60df17a1
#
_entry.id   6a1c75ee803c11e4ed54931b60df17a1
#
_cell.length_a   1.000
_cell.length_b   1.000
_cell.length_c   1.000
_cell.angle_alpha   90.00
_cell.angle_beta   90.00
_cell.angle_gamma   90.00
#
_symmetry.space_group_name_H-M   'P 1'
#
loop_
_entity.id
_entity.type
_entity.pdbx_description
1 polymer ?
#
loop_
_entity_poly.entity_id
_entity_poly.type
_entity_poly.pdbx_seq_one_letter_code
_entity_poly.pdbx_strand_id
1 'polypeptide(L)'
;MVAFGNITFETSLFALLVAIGIIFLLLRLLLFLFYAFNPFRLVSFGKNFSANRKSRQRNKSVEGLLAFARGDWQLAYGLLIRGAKQADSNVANFLAAAYAAHELEDRDAWTKALTDAESEYPTSRLTIQFVKAQLLFKSNQLEQCLAILEQIKNSGSKESGVFRLLKEVYINLQEWQKLDELVPVLEKRKIIDAVDAETIRKRVFVKHLDGVIEHSGSESGVDGSVDSTQLDLLSKMWKKSPAKYREDEKIVKHYIELLVKLGAKIDAAKVLETALSKNWSNSLIIKFAEMDYDSNQAQLLVAENWLKARPANSPLLLSLGRICMRNKLWGKAREYYQASIRISPSAEAYGELARLLKNLGENTQSEDCFHRYRDLIGSSLLELPLPELP
;
A
#
# COMPACT_ATOMS: atom_id res chain seq x y z
N MET A 1 -34.18 -9.25 17.23
CA MET A 1 -34.87 -10.11 18.20
C MET A 1 -34.76 -11.55 17.74
N VAL A 2 -33.92 -12.33 18.41
CA VAL A 2 -33.80 -13.78 18.12
C VAL A 2 -34.14 -14.50 19.41
N ALA A 3 -35.17 -15.32 19.39
CA ALA A 3 -35.64 -16.07 20.53
C ALA A 3 -35.24 -17.55 20.40
N PHE A 4 -34.55 -18.08 21.40
CA PHE A 4 -34.25 -19.50 21.52
C PHE A 4 -34.64 -19.94 22.94
N GLY A 5 -35.76 -20.67 23.04
CA GLY A 5 -36.31 -21.08 24.33
C GLY A 5 -36.77 -19.90 25.20
N ASN A 6 -36.62 -19.97 26.50
CA ASN A 6 -37.15 -19.01 27.48
C ASN A 6 -36.27 -17.77 27.71
N ILE A 7 -35.34 -17.44 26.85
CA ILE A 7 -34.41 -16.29 27.01
C ILE A 7 -34.51 -15.39 25.78
N THR A 8 -34.92 -14.15 25.98
CA THR A 8 -34.96 -13.10 24.95
C THR A 8 -33.73 -12.21 25.10
N PHE A 9 -32.91 -12.12 24.05
CA PHE A 9 -31.79 -11.18 23.98
C PHE A 9 -32.15 -10.01 23.07
N GLU A 10 -32.24 -8.81 23.64
CA GLU A 10 -32.30 -7.57 22.89
C GLU A 10 -30.87 -7.04 22.70
N THR A 11 -30.31 -7.30 21.55
CA THR A 11 -29.01 -6.72 21.18
C THR A 11 -29.20 -5.62 20.15
N SER A 12 -28.58 -4.47 20.39
CA SER A 12 -28.53 -3.42 19.38
C SER A 12 -27.70 -3.88 18.18
N LEU A 13 -28.06 -3.42 16.98
CA LEU A 13 -27.35 -3.75 15.73
C LEU A 13 -25.84 -3.47 15.82
N PHE A 14 -25.47 -2.44 16.58
CA PHE A 14 -24.07 -2.07 16.89
C PHE A 14 -23.37 -3.14 17.74
N ALA A 15 -24.04 -3.68 18.76
CA ALA A 15 -23.48 -4.74 19.60
C ALA A 15 -23.26 -6.04 18.79
N LEU A 16 -24.13 -6.31 17.82
CA LEU A 16 -23.99 -7.46 16.91
C LEU A 16 -22.79 -7.28 15.96
N LEU A 17 -22.60 -6.08 15.39
CA LEU A 17 -21.45 -5.76 14.57
C LEU A 17 -20.11 -5.83 15.35
N VAL A 18 -20.12 -5.32 16.58
CA VAL A 18 -18.95 -5.41 17.48
C VAL A 18 -18.66 -6.87 17.83
N ALA A 19 -19.69 -7.67 18.15
CA ALA A 19 -19.55 -9.09 18.42
C ALA A 19 -19.01 -9.87 17.22
N ILE A 20 -19.50 -9.59 16.00
CA ILE A 20 -18.96 -10.18 14.76
C ILE A 20 -17.51 -9.77 14.56
N GLY A 21 -17.15 -8.49 14.79
CA GLY A 21 -15.80 -8.00 14.71
C GLY A 21 -14.84 -8.70 15.70
N ILE A 22 -15.29 -8.87 16.93
CA ILE A 22 -14.53 -9.59 17.97
C ILE A 22 -14.38 -11.08 17.61
N ILE A 23 -15.45 -11.72 17.15
CA ILE A 23 -15.43 -13.13 16.68
C ILE A 23 -14.47 -13.28 15.51
N PHE A 24 -14.49 -12.36 14.52
CA PHE A 24 -13.58 -12.38 13.38
C PHE A 24 -12.12 -12.18 13.81
N LEU A 25 -11.89 -11.30 14.78
CA LEU A 25 -10.55 -11.01 15.31
C LEU A 25 -10.03 -12.20 16.15
N LEU A 26 -10.90 -12.83 16.95
CA LEU A 26 -10.61 -14.06 17.67
C LEU A 26 -10.34 -15.24 16.73
N LEU A 27 -11.14 -15.37 15.66
CA LEU A 27 -10.94 -16.42 14.65
C LEU A 27 -9.61 -16.20 13.90
N ARG A 28 -9.29 -14.97 13.56
CA ARG A 28 -8.02 -14.60 12.91
C ARG A 28 -6.83 -14.82 13.84
N LEU A 29 -6.99 -14.50 15.12
CA LEU A 29 -6.00 -14.78 16.18
C LEU A 29 -5.81 -16.29 16.36
N LEU A 30 -6.90 -17.04 16.38
CA LEU A 30 -6.90 -18.50 16.51
C LEU A 30 -6.28 -19.17 15.26
N LEU A 31 -6.62 -18.69 14.06
CA LEU A 31 -5.98 -19.13 12.81
C LEU A 31 -4.50 -18.73 12.78
N PHE A 32 -4.14 -17.54 13.24
CA PHE A 32 -2.75 -17.11 13.35
C PHE A 32 -1.95 -17.99 14.32
N LEU A 33 -2.53 -18.27 15.50
CA LEU A 33 -1.96 -19.20 16.50
C LEU A 33 -1.88 -20.62 15.93
N PHE A 34 -2.91 -21.07 15.24
CA PHE A 34 -2.95 -22.38 14.59
C PHE A 34 -1.91 -22.50 13.47
N TYR A 35 -1.73 -21.44 12.69
CA TYR A 35 -0.76 -21.38 11.60
C TYR A 35 0.69 -21.20 12.10
N ALA A 36 0.88 -20.36 13.15
CA ALA A 36 2.19 -20.12 13.77
C ALA A 36 2.71 -21.33 14.57
N PHE A 37 1.83 -22.04 15.23
CA PHE A 37 2.21 -23.16 16.09
C PHE A 37 2.02 -24.55 15.47
N ASN A 38 1.36 -24.67 14.32
CA ASN A 38 1.06 -25.94 13.67
C ASN A 38 0.69 -27.05 14.70
N PRO A 39 -0.50 -26.95 15.35
CA PRO A 39 -0.85 -27.77 16.52
C PRO A 39 -0.85 -29.28 16.23
N PHE A 40 -1.02 -29.68 14.98
CA PHE A 40 -0.88 -31.09 14.56
C PHE A 40 0.53 -31.65 14.74
N ARG A 41 1.57 -30.81 14.69
CA ARG A 41 2.95 -31.24 15.03
C ARG A 41 3.16 -31.33 16.55
N LEU A 42 2.51 -30.46 17.34
CA LEU A 42 2.56 -30.53 18.80
C LEU A 42 1.80 -31.74 19.36
N VAL A 43 0.65 -32.09 18.78
CA VAL A 43 -0.15 -33.24 19.21
C VAL A 43 0.48 -34.60 18.83
N SER A 44 1.26 -34.66 17.73
CA SER A 44 1.98 -35.89 17.38
C SER A 44 3.12 -36.25 18.36
N PHE A 45 3.59 -35.27 19.14
CA PHE A 45 4.61 -35.51 20.16
C PHE A 45 4.08 -36.23 21.42
N GLY A 46 2.75 -36.28 21.62
CA GLY A 46 2.13 -36.86 22.83
C GLY A 46 2.03 -38.38 22.89
N LYS A 47 2.38 -39.14 21.83
CA LYS A 47 2.10 -40.59 21.74
C LYS A 47 3.23 -41.54 22.16
N ASN A 48 4.42 -41.06 22.53
CA ASN A 48 5.54 -41.92 22.98
C ASN A 48 6.03 -41.63 24.38
N PHE A 49 5.12 -41.56 25.36
CA PHE A 49 5.45 -41.45 26.78
C PHE A 49 5.57 -42.83 27.44
N SER A 50 6.61 -43.58 27.17
CA SER A 50 6.95 -44.71 28.01
C SER A 50 8.43 -45.06 27.93
N ALA A 51 9.20 -44.64 28.90
CA ALA A 51 10.38 -45.29 29.47
C ALA A 51 11.21 -44.31 30.35
N ASN A 52 11.39 -44.68 31.55
CA ASN A 52 11.76 -43.93 32.76
C ASN A 52 13.13 -43.20 32.82
N ARG A 53 13.95 -43.18 31.80
CA ARG A 53 15.17 -42.35 31.72
C ARG A 53 15.12 -41.33 30.59
N LYS A 54 14.40 -41.61 29.54
CA LYS A 54 14.12 -40.70 28.44
C LYS A 54 13.14 -39.57 28.86
N SER A 55 12.32 -39.75 29.86
CA SER A 55 11.31 -38.80 30.32
C SER A 55 11.89 -37.51 30.95
N ARG A 56 12.95 -37.60 31.73
CA ARG A 56 13.58 -36.42 32.37
C ARG A 56 14.28 -35.48 31.36
N GLN A 57 14.72 -36.00 30.23
CA GLN A 57 15.41 -35.22 29.21
C GLN A 57 14.43 -34.62 28.20
N ARG A 58 13.33 -35.34 27.89
CA ARG A 58 12.20 -34.79 27.11
C ARG A 58 11.52 -33.63 27.85
N ASN A 59 11.50 -33.66 29.17
CA ASN A 59 10.89 -32.60 29.97
C ASN A 59 11.55 -31.23 29.71
N LYS A 60 12.88 -31.14 29.51
CA LYS A 60 13.56 -29.86 29.30
C LYS A 60 13.20 -29.24 27.94
N SER A 61 13.07 -30.04 26.88
CA SER A 61 12.62 -29.53 25.55
C SER A 61 11.17 -29.08 25.62
N VAL A 62 10.30 -29.83 26.31
CA VAL A 62 8.90 -29.49 26.52
C VAL A 62 8.76 -28.22 27.36
N GLU A 63 9.48 -28.15 28.51
CA GLU A 63 9.53 -26.95 29.36
C GLU A 63 10.06 -25.72 28.60
N GLY A 64 11.11 -25.92 27.75
CA GLY A 64 11.65 -24.87 26.91
C GLY A 64 10.64 -24.36 25.88
N LEU A 65 9.86 -25.25 25.24
CA LEU A 65 8.79 -24.88 24.32
C LEU A 65 7.61 -24.22 25.05
N LEU A 66 7.29 -24.64 26.25
CA LEU A 66 6.28 -23.99 27.11
C LEU A 66 6.73 -22.58 27.55
N ALA A 67 8.00 -22.42 27.92
CA ALA A 67 8.60 -21.12 28.23
C ALA A 67 8.58 -20.21 26.97
N PHE A 68 8.93 -20.75 25.80
CA PHE A 68 8.83 -20.07 24.50
C PHE A 68 7.40 -19.59 24.23
N ALA A 69 6.41 -20.46 24.41
CA ALA A 69 5.00 -20.12 24.19
C ALA A 69 4.48 -19.04 25.18
N ARG A 70 5.08 -18.94 26.36
CA ARG A 70 4.77 -17.89 27.36
C ARG A 70 5.52 -16.58 27.13
N GLY A 71 6.50 -16.55 26.18
CA GLY A 71 7.35 -15.37 25.96
C GLY A 71 8.50 -15.23 26.96
N ASP A 72 8.79 -16.25 27.75
CA ASP A 72 9.95 -16.26 28.66
C ASP A 72 11.21 -16.68 27.89
N TRP A 73 11.74 -15.72 27.12
CA TRP A 73 12.78 -15.98 26.11
C TRP A 73 14.09 -16.46 26.73
N GLN A 74 14.48 -15.90 27.89
CA GLN A 74 15.70 -16.28 28.56
C GLN A 74 15.66 -17.73 29.05
N LEU A 75 14.55 -18.12 29.71
CA LEU A 75 14.32 -19.47 30.17
C LEU A 75 14.20 -20.44 28.99
N ALA A 76 13.43 -20.05 27.95
CA ALA A 76 13.24 -20.83 26.74
C ALA A 76 14.56 -21.15 26.06
N TYR A 77 15.40 -20.15 25.79
CA TYR A 77 16.71 -20.34 25.17
C TYR A 77 17.58 -21.32 25.96
N GLY A 78 17.71 -21.11 27.28
CA GLY A 78 18.53 -21.96 28.17
C GLY A 78 18.07 -23.40 28.19
N LEU A 79 16.77 -23.66 28.23
CA LEU A 79 16.21 -25.01 28.24
C LEU A 79 16.29 -25.68 26.86
N LEU A 80 15.98 -24.96 25.78
CA LEU A 80 15.97 -25.48 24.42
C LEU A 80 17.37 -25.85 23.95
N ILE A 81 18.40 -25.03 24.20
CA ILE A 81 19.79 -25.34 23.87
C ILE A 81 20.28 -26.56 24.64
N ARG A 82 19.93 -26.66 25.92
CA ARG A 82 20.26 -27.87 26.71
C ARG A 82 19.54 -29.12 26.21
N GLY A 83 18.29 -28.95 25.76
CA GLY A 83 17.51 -30.05 25.15
C GLY A 83 18.07 -30.43 23.77
N ALA A 84 18.55 -29.47 22.97
CA ALA A 84 19.09 -29.69 21.64
C ALA A 84 20.40 -30.50 21.63
N LYS A 85 21.24 -30.39 22.64
CA LYS A 85 22.51 -31.12 22.76
C LYS A 85 22.39 -32.57 23.22
N GLN A 86 21.19 -33.14 23.22
CA GLN A 86 20.95 -34.52 23.67
C GLN A 86 20.77 -35.48 22.51
N ALA A 87 21.13 -36.74 22.71
CA ALA A 87 21.19 -37.75 21.65
C ALA A 87 19.87 -38.03 20.90
N ASP A 88 18.72 -37.71 21.48
CA ASP A 88 17.38 -37.80 20.87
C ASP A 88 16.81 -36.40 20.52
N SER A 89 17.66 -35.40 20.29
CA SER A 89 17.22 -34.02 20.05
C SER A 89 16.60 -33.86 18.66
N ASN A 90 15.78 -32.84 18.53
CA ASN A 90 15.12 -32.47 17.26
C ASN A 90 15.63 -31.10 16.81
N VAL A 91 15.81 -30.92 15.51
CA VAL A 91 16.15 -29.64 14.91
C VAL A 91 15.26 -28.50 15.41
N ALA A 92 13.99 -28.79 15.74
CA ALA A 92 13.04 -27.83 16.28
C ALA A 92 13.52 -27.13 17.56
N ASN A 93 14.31 -27.80 18.42
CA ASN A 93 14.87 -27.17 19.62
C ASN A 93 15.86 -26.07 19.27
N PHE A 94 16.74 -26.31 18.31
CA PHE A 94 17.68 -25.29 17.83
C PHE A 94 16.96 -24.11 17.18
N LEU A 95 15.94 -24.40 16.35
CA LEU A 95 15.16 -23.37 15.68
C LEU A 95 14.41 -22.49 16.68
N ALA A 96 13.73 -23.11 17.65
CA ALA A 96 13.04 -22.38 18.70
C ALA A 96 14.01 -21.61 19.62
N ALA A 97 15.20 -22.18 19.91
CA ALA A 97 16.24 -21.48 20.66
C ALA A 97 16.76 -20.26 19.88
N ALA A 98 16.96 -20.40 18.57
CA ALA A 98 17.38 -19.26 17.73
C ALA A 98 16.32 -18.14 17.73
N TYR A 99 15.03 -18.48 17.65
CA TYR A 99 13.97 -17.48 17.79
C TYR A 99 13.97 -16.81 19.18
N ALA A 100 14.12 -17.59 20.26
CA ALA A 100 14.18 -17.04 21.61
C ALA A 100 15.38 -16.10 21.81
N ALA A 101 16.56 -16.48 21.28
CA ALA A 101 17.76 -15.64 21.31
C ALA A 101 17.60 -14.36 20.47
N HIS A 102 16.89 -14.43 19.33
CA HIS A 102 16.56 -13.28 18.54
C HIS A 102 15.67 -12.27 19.29
N GLU A 103 14.65 -12.76 20.01
CA GLU A 103 13.77 -11.89 20.84
C GLU A 103 14.52 -11.28 22.03
N LEU A 104 15.66 -11.86 22.44
CA LEU A 104 16.59 -11.29 23.41
C LEU A 104 17.62 -10.33 22.79
N GLU A 105 17.53 -10.08 21.47
CA GLU A 105 18.48 -9.27 20.69
C GLU A 105 19.93 -9.81 20.73
N ASP A 106 20.12 -11.09 21.13
CA ASP A 106 21.45 -11.73 21.18
C ASP A 106 21.78 -12.36 19.81
N ARG A 107 22.48 -11.59 18.99
CA ARG A 107 22.86 -12.00 17.64
C ARG A 107 23.78 -13.21 17.62
N ASP A 108 24.74 -13.24 18.53
CA ASP A 108 25.74 -14.30 18.55
C ASP A 108 25.10 -15.62 18.98
N ALA A 109 24.18 -15.58 19.96
CA ALA A 109 23.47 -16.75 20.43
C ALA A 109 22.58 -17.39 19.34
N TRP A 110 21.77 -16.60 18.61
CA TRP A 110 20.91 -17.18 17.59
C TRP A 110 21.69 -17.64 16.35
N THR A 111 22.76 -16.91 15.98
CA THR A 111 23.63 -17.34 14.88
C THR A 111 24.32 -18.66 15.20
N LYS A 112 24.84 -18.81 16.43
CA LYS A 112 25.44 -20.03 16.90
C LYS A 112 24.44 -21.18 16.94
N ALA A 113 23.23 -20.96 17.44
CA ALA A 113 22.19 -22.00 17.50
C ALA A 113 21.85 -22.53 16.10
N LEU A 114 21.77 -21.68 15.07
CA LEU A 114 21.52 -22.10 13.69
C LEU A 114 22.74 -22.81 13.07
N THR A 115 23.96 -22.37 13.36
CA THR A 115 25.19 -23.03 12.89
C THR A 115 25.32 -24.42 13.48
N ASP A 116 25.07 -24.57 14.79
CA ASP A 116 25.05 -25.85 15.48
C ASP A 116 23.96 -26.77 14.85
N ALA A 117 22.77 -26.23 14.55
CA ALA A 117 21.69 -26.94 13.88
C ALA A 117 22.09 -27.43 12.47
N GLU A 118 22.77 -26.62 11.65
CA GLU A 118 23.24 -26.97 10.31
C GLU A 118 24.26 -28.13 10.36
N SER A 119 25.14 -28.12 11.37
CA SER A 119 26.15 -29.17 11.53
C SER A 119 25.55 -30.51 11.98
N GLU A 120 24.54 -30.48 12.87
CA GLU A 120 23.91 -31.69 13.41
C GLU A 120 22.81 -32.25 12.50
N TYR A 121 22.13 -31.39 11.71
CA TYR A 121 20.99 -31.76 10.87
C TYR A 121 21.15 -31.34 9.40
N PRO A 122 22.14 -31.86 8.65
CA PRO A 122 22.39 -31.45 7.27
C PRO A 122 21.21 -31.70 6.33
N THR A 123 20.36 -32.69 6.65
CA THR A 123 19.13 -33.01 5.89
C THR A 123 18.06 -31.93 6.02
N SER A 124 18.08 -31.14 7.10
CA SER A 124 17.14 -30.05 7.37
C SER A 124 17.70 -28.68 6.97
N ARG A 125 18.82 -28.62 6.26
CA ARG A 125 19.55 -27.41 5.92
C ARG A 125 18.66 -26.32 5.32
N LEU A 126 17.78 -26.67 4.37
CA LEU A 126 16.88 -25.68 3.74
C LEU A 126 15.93 -25.04 4.75
N THR A 127 15.39 -25.83 5.68
CA THR A 127 14.51 -25.30 6.73
C THR A 127 15.27 -24.41 7.70
N ILE A 128 16.51 -24.78 8.06
CA ILE A 128 17.37 -23.97 8.96
C ILE A 128 17.72 -22.65 8.28
N GLN A 129 18.12 -22.68 7.00
CA GLN A 129 18.41 -21.48 6.22
C GLN A 129 17.17 -20.59 6.06
N PHE A 130 15.99 -21.18 5.89
CA PHE A 130 14.75 -20.41 5.84
C PHE A 130 14.46 -19.70 7.16
N VAL A 131 14.64 -20.37 8.30
CA VAL A 131 14.53 -19.74 9.62
C VAL A 131 15.57 -18.63 9.78
N LYS A 132 16.81 -18.84 9.34
CA LYS A 132 17.85 -17.80 9.34
C LYS A 132 17.40 -16.59 8.52
N ALA A 133 16.84 -16.79 7.34
CA ALA A 133 16.31 -15.70 6.51
C ALA A 133 15.16 -14.95 7.23
N GLN A 134 14.28 -15.66 7.92
CA GLN A 134 13.20 -15.03 8.70
C GLN A 134 13.73 -14.14 9.83
N LEU A 135 14.75 -14.60 10.56
CA LEU A 135 15.37 -13.81 11.64
C LEU A 135 16.13 -12.60 11.09
N LEU A 136 16.83 -12.74 9.97
CA LEU A 136 17.46 -11.63 9.27
C LEU A 136 16.45 -10.59 8.79
N PHE A 137 15.31 -11.04 8.27
CA PHE A 137 14.21 -10.15 7.87
C PHE A 137 13.67 -9.35 9.06
N LYS A 138 13.42 -10.02 10.19
CA LYS A 138 13.00 -9.36 11.45
C LYS A 138 14.02 -8.35 11.96
N SER A 139 15.31 -8.64 11.77
CA SER A 139 16.42 -7.74 12.13
C SER A 139 16.69 -6.66 11.08
N ASN A 140 15.82 -6.50 10.07
CA ASN A 140 15.98 -5.56 8.95
C ASN A 140 17.29 -5.71 8.15
N GLN A 141 17.87 -6.93 8.13
CA GLN A 141 19.07 -7.25 7.34
C GLN A 141 18.64 -7.85 5.98
N LEU A 142 18.04 -6.99 5.15
CA LEU A 142 17.28 -7.40 3.97
C LEU A 142 18.17 -8.02 2.88
N GLU A 143 19.37 -7.51 2.66
CA GLU A 143 20.29 -8.01 1.64
C GLU A 143 20.78 -9.42 1.97
N GLN A 144 21.12 -9.66 3.24
CA GLN A 144 21.53 -11.00 3.71
C GLN A 144 20.37 -11.99 3.65
N CYS A 145 19.16 -11.53 4.04
CA CYS A 145 17.94 -12.31 3.90
C CYS A 145 17.70 -12.70 2.44
N LEU A 146 17.80 -11.73 1.51
CA LEU A 146 17.63 -11.96 0.08
C LEU A 146 18.60 -13.00 -0.47
N ALA A 147 19.89 -12.89 -0.13
CA ALA A 147 20.90 -13.83 -0.60
C ALA A 147 20.57 -15.27 -0.20
N ILE A 148 20.12 -15.49 1.03
CA ILE A 148 19.73 -16.82 1.52
C ILE A 148 18.47 -17.31 0.81
N LEU A 149 17.46 -16.45 0.67
CA LEU A 149 16.20 -16.84 0.02
C LEU A 149 16.37 -17.17 -1.47
N GLU A 150 17.22 -16.43 -2.18
CA GLU A 150 17.55 -16.75 -3.57
C GLU A 150 18.33 -18.08 -3.68
N GLN A 151 19.23 -18.38 -2.75
CA GLN A 151 19.90 -19.66 -2.68
C GLN A 151 18.91 -20.80 -2.46
N ILE A 152 17.93 -20.65 -1.54
CA ILE A 152 16.89 -21.64 -1.29
C ILE A 152 15.99 -21.82 -2.53
N LYS A 153 15.60 -20.73 -3.20
CA LYS A 153 14.82 -20.75 -4.44
C LYS A 153 15.57 -21.51 -5.54
N ASN A 154 16.85 -21.23 -5.71
CA ASN A 154 17.70 -21.86 -6.74
C ASN A 154 17.98 -23.34 -6.46
N SER A 155 17.91 -23.79 -5.21
CA SER A 155 17.97 -25.22 -4.86
C SER A 155 16.70 -26.01 -5.19
N GLY A 156 15.70 -25.37 -5.83
CA GLY A 156 14.46 -26.00 -6.25
C GLY A 156 13.41 -26.15 -5.16
N SER A 157 13.54 -25.42 -4.06
CA SER A 157 12.54 -25.44 -2.98
C SER A 157 11.15 -25.06 -3.49
N LYS A 158 10.15 -25.82 -3.04
CA LYS A 158 8.74 -25.58 -3.37
C LYS A 158 7.95 -24.93 -2.22
N GLU A 159 8.62 -24.58 -1.14
CA GLU A 159 7.98 -24.06 0.06
C GLU A 159 7.37 -22.68 -0.18
N SER A 160 6.05 -22.56 0.02
CA SER A 160 5.31 -21.30 -0.17
C SER A 160 5.80 -20.18 0.74
N GLY A 161 6.33 -20.52 1.91
CA GLY A 161 6.90 -19.55 2.86
C GLY A 161 8.07 -18.76 2.29
N VAL A 162 8.94 -19.43 1.52
CA VAL A 162 10.12 -18.82 0.87
C VAL A 162 9.67 -17.75 -0.13
N PHE A 163 8.70 -18.06 -0.99
CA PHE A 163 8.20 -17.12 -2.00
C PHE A 163 7.43 -15.96 -1.38
N ARG A 164 6.71 -16.21 -0.28
CA ARG A 164 6.03 -15.15 0.46
C ARG A 164 7.04 -14.18 1.06
N LEU A 165 8.10 -14.69 1.68
CA LEU A 165 9.14 -13.84 2.27
C LEU A 165 9.94 -13.10 1.20
N LEU A 166 10.26 -13.75 0.06
CA LEU A 166 10.88 -13.09 -1.10
C LEU A 166 10.07 -11.90 -1.59
N LYS A 167 8.74 -12.05 -1.70
CA LYS A 167 7.85 -10.94 -2.07
C LYS A 167 8.04 -9.74 -1.13
N GLU A 168 8.01 -9.99 0.19
CA GLU A 168 8.18 -8.90 1.18
C GLU A 168 9.57 -8.27 1.10
N VAL A 169 10.61 -9.08 0.93
CA VAL A 169 11.99 -8.58 0.80
C VAL A 169 12.15 -7.73 -0.46
N TYR A 170 11.64 -8.16 -1.61
CA TYR A 170 11.71 -7.38 -2.85
C TYR A 170 10.95 -6.05 -2.74
N ILE A 171 9.79 -6.03 -2.05
CA ILE A 171 9.04 -4.79 -1.79
C ILE A 171 9.86 -3.83 -0.93
N ASN A 172 10.49 -4.32 0.14
CA ASN A 172 11.27 -3.49 1.07
C ASN A 172 12.57 -2.97 0.44
N LEU A 173 13.23 -3.80 -0.38
CA LEU A 173 14.44 -3.41 -1.13
C LEU A 173 14.13 -2.62 -2.41
N GLN A 174 12.86 -2.45 -2.74
CA GLN A 174 12.40 -1.78 -3.97
C GLN A 174 12.91 -2.47 -5.27
N GLU A 175 13.15 -3.78 -5.22
CA GLU A 175 13.59 -4.59 -6.36
C GLU A 175 12.39 -4.93 -7.27
N TRP A 176 11.83 -3.90 -7.92
CA TRP A 176 10.57 -3.98 -8.65
C TRP A 176 10.61 -4.95 -9.83
N GLN A 177 11.74 -5.04 -10.52
CA GLN A 177 11.89 -5.95 -11.65
C GLN A 177 11.84 -7.41 -11.20
N LYS A 178 12.57 -7.74 -10.12
CA LYS A 178 12.56 -9.10 -9.54
C LYS A 178 11.18 -9.46 -8.96
N LEU A 179 10.50 -8.46 -8.42
CA LEU A 179 9.13 -8.63 -7.94
C LEU A 179 8.16 -8.96 -9.08
N ASP A 180 8.26 -8.27 -10.22
CA ASP A 180 7.42 -8.53 -11.39
C ASP A 180 7.63 -9.94 -11.94
N GLU A 181 8.88 -10.39 -12.03
CA GLU A 181 9.24 -11.75 -12.41
C GLU A 181 8.71 -12.81 -11.43
N LEU A 182 8.55 -12.45 -10.15
CA LEU A 182 8.06 -13.34 -9.10
C LEU A 182 6.53 -13.49 -9.13
N VAL A 183 5.78 -12.47 -9.51
CA VAL A 183 4.29 -12.45 -9.46
C VAL A 183 3.65 -13.67 -10.15
N PRO A 184 4.05 -14.08 -11.38
CA PRO A 184 3.46 -15.25 -12.02
C PRO A 184 3.67 -16.55 -11.23
N VAL A 185 4.80 -16.66 -10.52
CA VAL A 185 5.12 -17.81 -9.68
C VAL A 185 4.23 -17.82 -8.44
N LEU A 186 4.00 -16.66 -7.83
CA LEU A 186 3.11 -16.50 -6.67
C LEU A 186 1.66 -16.87 -7.02
N GLU A 187 1.16 -16.43 -8.16
CA GLU A 187 -0.17 -16.78 -8.66
C GLU A 187 -0.30 -18.28 -8.94
N LYS A 188 0.64 -18.86 -9.70
CA LYS A 188 0.64 -20.30 -10.02
C LYS A 188 0.64 -21.18 -8.78
N ARG A 189 1.32 -20.73 -7.71
CA ARG A 189 1.39 -21.44 -6.43
C ARG A 189 0.23 -21.08 -5.48
N LYS A 190 -0.70 -20.25 -5.89
CA LYS A 190 -1.85 -19.77 -5.07
C LYS A 190 -1.40 -19.13 -3.74
N ILE A 191 -0.26 -18.43 -3.75
CA ILE A 191 0.26 -17.69 -2.59
C ILE A 191 -0.42 -16.34 -2.50
N ILE A 192 -0.76 -15.76 -3.65
CA ILE A 192 -1.55 -14.54 -3.80
C ILE A 192 -2.73 -14.85 -4.75
N ASP A 193 -3.80 -14.11 -4.60
CA ASP A 193 -4.93 -14.18 -5.52
C ASP A 193 -4.70 -13.26 -6.75
N ALA A 194 -5.63 -13.29 -7.70
CA ALA A 194 -5.54 -12.49 -8.93
C ALA A 194 -5.66 -10.98 -8.65
N VAL A 195 -6.37 -10.58 -7.60
CA VAL A 195 -6.58 -9.18 -7.21
C VAL A 195 -5.29 -8.62 -6.60
N ASP A 196 -4.69 -9.38 -5.68
CA ASP A 196 -3.40 -9.03 -5.08
C ASP A 196 -2.29 -8.95 -6.14
N ALA A 197 -2.24 -9.94 -7.05
CA ALA A 197 -1.28 -9.95 -8.14
C ALA A 197 -1.40 -8.71 -9.03
N GLU A 198 -2.64 -8.34 -9.37
CA GLU A 198 -2.90 -7.14 -10.15
C GLU A 198 -2.49 -5.86 -9.40
N THR A 199 -2.76 -5.81 -8.11
CA THR A 199 -2.35 -4.68 -7.26
C THR A 199 -0.83 -4.52 -7.22
N ILE A 200 -0.10 -5.64 -7.09
CA ILE A 200 1.37 -5.64 -7.14
C ILE A 200 1.86 -5.17 -8.52
N ARG A 201 1.32 -5.71 -9.62
CA ARG A 201 1.71 -5.30 -10.98
C ARG A 201 1.46 -3.82 -11.24
N LYS A 202 0.33 -3.26 -10.77
CA LYS A 202 0.07 -1.82 -10.86
C LYS A 202 1.11 -1.01 -10.09
N ARG A 203 1.47 -1.44 -8.88
CA ARG A 203 2.50 -0.78 -8.07
C ARG A 203 3.87 -0.85 -8.74
N VAL A 204 4.25 -2.01 -9.25
CA VAL A 204 5.50 -2.20 -10.02
C VAL A 204 5.53 -1.28 -11.24
N PHE A 205 4.43 -1.22 -12.00
CA PHE A 205 4.33 -0.35 -13.16
C PHE A 205 4.52 1.13 -12.80
N VAL A 206 3.85 1.61 -11.73
CA VAL A 206 4.04 2.99 -11.23
C VAL A 206 5.49 3.24 -10.84
N LYS A 207 6.14 2.30 -10.17
CA LYS A 207 7.54 2.43 -9.77
C LYS A 207 8.53 2.38 -10.93
N HIS A 208 8.23 1.63 -11.98
CA HIS A 208 9.00 1.69 -13.22
C HIS A 208 8.88 3.06 -13.91
N LEU A 209 7.69 3.68 -13.88
CA LEU A 209 7.53 5.05 -14.39
C LEU A 209 8.36 6.06 -13.57
N ASP A 210 8.37 5.95 -12.23
CA ASP A 210 9.21 6.79 -11.35
C ASP A 210 10.69 6.65 -11.69
N GLY A 211 11.16 5.42 -11.88
CA GLY A 211 12.56 5.11 -12.20
C GLY A 211 13.08 5.77 -13.48
N VAL A 212 12.20 6.06 -14.46
CA VAL A 212 12.61 6.79 -15.68
C VAL A 212 13.10 8.21 -15.36
N ILE A 213 12.51 8.83 -14.31
CA ILE A 213 12.87 10.20 -13.92
C ILE A 213 14.06 10.20 -12.96
N GLU A 214 14.15 9.24 -12.04
CA GLU A 214 15.19 9.18 -11.01
C GLU A 214 16.59 8.89 -11.58
N HIS A 215 16.69 8.02 -12.59
CA HIS A 215 17.99 7.60 -13.16
C HIS A 215 18.70 8.68 -13.96
N SER A 216 18.04 9.76 -14.33
CA SER A 216 18.63 10.83 -15.11
C SER A 216 19.00 12.08 -14.32
N GLY A 217 18.66 12.12 -13.03
CA GLY A 217 18.98 13.25 -12.14
C GLY A 217 20.46 13.43 -11.82
N SER A 218 21.31 12.47 -12.21
CA SER A 218 22.76 12.52 -11.93
C SER A 218 23.61 13.13 -13.05
N GLU A 219 23.05 13.40 -14.24
CA GLU A 219 23.78 13.94 -15.39
C GLU A 219 23.25 15.27 -15.94
N SER A 220 22.17 15.81 -15.40
CA SER A 220 21.55 17.03 -15.95
C SER A 220 22.24 18.28 -15.44
N GLY A 221 23.11 18.81 -16.28
CA GLY A 221 23.56 20.20 -16.20
C GLY A 221 22.40 21.18 -16.39
N VAL A 222 22.57 22.30 -15.73
CA VAL A 222 21.78 23.53 -15.57
C VAL A 222 21.22 24.10 -16.89
N ASP A 223 20.39 23.38 -17.60
CA ASP A 223 19.63 23.99 -18.71
C ASP A 223 18.21 23.40 -18.75
N GLY A 224 17.21 24.27 -18.62
CA GLY A 224 15.79 23.90 -18.51
C GLY A 224 15.18 23.32 -19.79
N SER A 225 15.92 22.57 -20.58
CA SER A 225 15.46 21.82 -21.72
C SER A 225 14.78 20.54 -21.26
N VAL A 226 13.54 20.34 -21.72
CA VAL A 226 12.81 19.07 -21.59
C VAL A 226 13.73 17.94 -22.04
N ASP A 227 14.05 16.99 -21.15
CA ASP A 227 14.83 15.82 -21.55
C ASP A 227 13.95 14.95 -22.47
N SER A 228 14.11 15.17 -23.77
CA SER A 228 13.34 14.48 -24.81
C SER A 228 13.47 12.96 -24.71
N THR A 229 14.58 12.47 -24.19
CA THR A 229 14.86 11.04 -24.02
C THR A 229 13.99 10.43 -22.92
N GLN A 230 13.83 11.12 -21.78
CA GLN A 230 12.96 10.67 -20.68
C GLN A 230 11.50 10.69 -21.12
N LEU A 231 11.06 11.75 -21.79
CA LEU A 231 9.70 11.86 -22.31
C LEU A 231 9.38 10.73 -23.30
N ASP A 232 10.31 10.42 -24.19
CA ASP A 232 10.18 9.33 -25.15
C ASP A 232 10.09 7.96 -24.46
N LEU A 233 10.95 7.69 -23.48
CA LEU A 233 10.92 6.45 -22.71
C LEU A 233 9.59 6.32 -21.95
N LEU A 234 9.18 7.36 -21.25
CA LEU A 234 7.93 7.41 -20.50
C LEU A 234 6.72 7.18 -21.41
N SER A 235 6.70 7.84 -22.58
CA SER A 235 5.62 7.68 -23.55
C SER A 235 5.57 6.27 -24.16
N LYS A 236 6.72 5.65 -24.43
CA LYS A 236 6.80 4.26 -24.91
C LYS A 236 6.29 3.27 -23.88
N MET A 237 6.67 3.45 -22.60
CA MET A 237 6.17 2.61 -21.51
C MET A 237 4.65 2.75 -21.36
N TRP A 238 4.14 3.98 -21.40
CA TRP A 238 2.71 4.25 -21.32
C TRP A 238 1.92 3.61 -22.48
N LYS A 239 2.39 3.76 -23.71
CA LYS A 239 1.76 3.17 -24.91
C LYS A 239 1.75 1.63 -24.86
N LYS A 240 2.81 1.01 -24.31
CA LYS A 240 2.91 -0.45 -24.16
C LYS A 240 2.10 -0.99 -22.97
N SER A 241 1.67 -0.13 -22.05
CA SER A 241 0.93 -0.55 -20.87
C SER A 241 -0.44 -1.16 -21.22
N PRO A 242 -0.95 -2.10 -20.42
CA PRO A 242 -2.30 -2.63 -20.58
C PRO A 242 -3.36 -1.52 -20.59
N ALA A 243 -4.42 -1.69 -21.39
CA ALA A 243 -5.50 -0.69 -21.49
C ALA A 243 -6.11 -0.35 -20.12
N LYS A 244 -6.28 -1.35 -19.26
CA LYS A 244 -6.80 -1.20 -17.88
C LYS A 244 -5.97 -0.24 -17.01
N TYR A 245 -4.65 -0.08 -17.27
CA TYR A 245 -3.79 0.86 -16.52
C TYR A 245 -4.00 2.30 -17.01
N ARG A 246 -4.26 2.45 -18.30
CA ARG A 246 -4.58 3.75 -18.91
C ARG A 246 -6.00 4.23 -18.61
N GLU A 247 -6.81 3.38 -17.98
CA GLU A 247 -8.18 3.68 -17.51
C GLU A 247 -8.26 3.79 -15.98
N ASP A 248 -7.19 3.40 -15.26
CA ASP A 248 -7.11 3.52 -13.80
C ASP A 248 -6.77 4.96 -13.41
N GLU A 249 -7.70 5.63 -12.73
CA GLU A 249 -7.58 7.04 -12.34
C GLU A 249 -6.28 7.36 -11.59
N LYS A 250 -5.85 6.47 -10.67
CA LYS A 250 -4.65 6.69 -9.86
C LYS A 250 -3.39 6.64 -10.71
N ILE A 251 -3.32 5.67 -11.63
CA ILE A 251 -2.19 5.50 -12.54
C ILE A 251 -2.13 6.65 -13.55
N VAL A 252 -3.29 7.03 -14.12
CA VAL A 252 -3.41 8.17 -15.02
C VAL A 252 -2.94 9.45 -14.35
N LYS A 253 -3.42 9.72 -13.13
CA LYS A 253 -3.02 10.90 -12.36
C LYS A 253 -1.52 10.93 -12.11
N HIS A 254 -0.95 9.80 -11.69
CA HIS A 254 0.49 9.70 -11.45
C HIS A 254 1.30 9.94 -12.73
N TYR A 255 0.91 9.30 -13.86
CA TYR A 255 1.57 9.51 -15.14
C TYR A 255 1.53 10.98 -15.60
N ILE A 256 0.41 11.66 -15.39
CA ILE A 256 0.26 13.09 -15.68
C ILE A 256 1.19 13.94 -14.82
N GLU A 257 1.31 13.63 -13.52
CA GLU A 257 2.23 14.32 -12.62
C GLU A 257 3.69 14.19 -13.09
N LEU A 258 4.07 13.02 -13.63
CA LEU A 258 5.40 12.82 -14.22
C LEU A 258 5.59 13.65 -15.51
N LEU A 259 4.59 13.67 -16.39
CA LEU A 259 4.63 14.51 -17.60
C LEU A 259 4.76 16.00 -17.26
N VAL A 260 4.02 16.46 -16.25
CA VAL A 260 4.09 17.87 -15.77
C VAL A 260 5.47 18.18 -15.18
N LYS A 261 6.07 17.27 -14.42
CA LYS A 261 7.45 17.41 -13.92
C LYS A 261 8.47 17.55 -15.05
N LEU A 262 8.26 16.83 -16.14
CA LEU A 262 9.08 16.95 -17.37
C LEU A 262 8.73 18.15 -18.25
N GLY A 263 7.81 19.02 -17.84
CA GLY A 263 7.38 20.18 -18.63
C GLY A 263 6.44 19.85 -19.80
N ALA A 264 6.04 18.59 -19.99
CA ALA A 264 5.21 18.13 -21.10
C ALA A 264 3.70 18.30 -20.82
N LYS A 265 3.27 19.52 -20.49
CA LYS A 265 1.89 19.81 -20.09
C LYS A 265 0.87 19.56 -21.22
N ILE A 266 1.25 19.79 -22.48
CA ILE A 266 0.38 19.53 -23.65
C ILE A 266 0.10 18.02 -23.78
N ASP A 267 1.12 17.19 -23.62
CA ASP A 267 0.94 15.74 -23.66
C ASP A 267 0.12 15.24 -22.46
N ALA A 268 0.31 15.82 -21.29
CA ALA A 268 -0.52 15.56 -20.11
C ALA A 268 -2.00 15.87 -20.38
N ALA A 269 -2.30 16.99 -21.06
CA ALA A 269 -3.66 17.36 -21.42
C ALA A 269 -4.30 16.36 -22.40
N LYS A 270 -3.55 15.87 -23.40
CA LYS A 270 -4.02 14.86 -24.36
C LYS A 270 -4.30 13.51 -23.69
N VAL A 271 -3.48 13.14 -22.71
CA VAL A 271 -3.70 11.92 -21.90
C VAL A 271 -4.98 12.06 -21.07
N LEU A 272 -5.19 13.22 -20.43
CA LEU A 272 -6.40 13.52 -19.68
C LEU A 272 -7.65 13.48 -20.56
N GLU A 273 -7.61 14.08 -21.73
CA GLU A 273 -8.71 14.06 -22.69
C GLU A 273 -9.10 12.63 -23.08
N THR A 274 -8.09 11.79 -23.38
CA THR A 274 -8.31 10.39 -23.71
C THR A 274 -8.90 9.60 -22.54
N ALA A 275 -8.38 9.82 -21.33
CA ALA A 275 -8.85 9.13 -20.12
C ALA A 275 -10.29 9.54 -19.77
N LEU A 276 -10.60 10.84 -19.79
CA LEU A 276 -11.93 11.40 -19.51
C LEU A 276 -12.99 10.97 -20.54
N SER A 277 -12.59 10.80 -21.80
CA SER A 277 -13.49 10.32 -22.86
C SER A 277 -13.91 8.86 -22.64
N LYS A 278 -13.02 8.04 -22.06
CA LYS A 278 -13.28 6.62 -21.78
C LYS A 278 -13.95 6.42 -20.43
N ASN A 279 -13.37 7.02 -19.41
CA ASN A 279 -13.82 6.84 -18.03
C ASN A 279 -13.85 8.19 -17.31
N TRP A 280 -15.07 8.69 -17.04
CA TRP A 280 -15.23 10.00 -16.46
C TRP A 280 -14.77 10.03 -15.00
N SER A 281 -13.96 11.01 -14.66
CA SER A 281 -13.55 11.29 -13.28
C SER A 281 -13.60 12.79 -12.97
N ASN A 282 -14.24 13.13 -11.85
CA ASN A 282 -14.33 14.51 -11.38
C ASN A 282 -12.97 15.07 -10.94
N SER A 283 -12.05 14.22 -10.49
CA SER A 283 -10.71 14.67 -10.12
C SER A 283 -9.84 14.95 -11.35
N LEU A 284 -9.99 14.15 -12.41
CA LEU A 284 -9.25 14.33 -13.64
C LEU A 284 -9.70 15.55 -14.44
N ILE A 285 -10.99 15.90 -14.41
CA ILE A 285 -11.45 17.11 -15.13
C ILE A 285 -10.94 18.39 -14.47
N ILE A 286 -10.79 18.43 -13.14
CA ILE A 286 -10.15 19.55 -12.46
C ILE A 286 -8.69 19.68 -12.90
N LYS A 287 -7.97 18.57 -12.96
CA LYS A 287 -6.59 18.54 -13.47
C LYS A 287 -6.48 18.95 -14.94
N PHE A 288 -7.43 18.55 -15.80
CA PHE A 288 -7.48 18.98 -17.20
C PHE A 288 -7.56 20.50 -17.34
N ALA A 289 -8.33 21.14 -16.48
CA ALA A 289 -8.43 22.61 -16.45
C ALA A 289 -7.13 23.32 -15.99
N GLU A 290 -6.21 22.63 -15.31
CA GLU A 290 -4.92 23.16 -14.89
C GLU A 290 -3.82 23.03 -15.95
N MET A 291 -4.03 22.18 -16.95
CA MET A 291 -3.01 21.88 -17.98
C MET A 291 -3.01 22.92 -19.11
N ASP A 292 -1.86 23.11 -19.70
CA ASP A 292 -1.72 23.84 -20.97
C ASP A 292 -2.22 22.93 -22.11
N TYR A 293 -2.79 23.54 -23.14
CA TYR A 293 -3.32 22.85 -24.30
C TYR A 293 -2.77 23.49 -25.60
N ASP A 294 -2.91 22.81 -26.75
CA ASP A 294 -2.44 23.34 -28.05
C ASP A 294 -3.01 24.75 -28.33
N SER A 295 -4.27 24.96 -27.97
CA SER A 295 -4.88 26.28 -27.88
C SER A 295 -5.94 26.30 -26.75
N ASN A 296 -6.04 27.40 -26.06
CA ASN A 296 -7.06 27.60 -25.03
C ASN A 296 -8.49 27.44 -25.58
N GLN A 297 -8.70 27.80 -26.84
CA GLN A 297 -10.01 27.64 -27.51
C GLN A 297 -10.32 26.17 -27.77
N ALA A 298 -9.35 25.37 -28.21
CA ALA A 298 -9.54 23.94 -28.43
C ALA A 298 -9.89 23.24 -27.11
N GLN A 299 -9.20 23.59 -26.03
CA GLN A 299 -9.50 23.04 -24.70
C GLN A 299 -10.94 23.37 -24.27
N LEU A 300 -11.39 24.61 -24.51
CA LEU A 300 -12.76 25.02 -24.21
C LEU A 300 -13.78 24.20 -24.98
N LEU A 301 -13.56 23.99 -26.28
CA LEU A 301 -14.45 23.23 -27.16
C LEU A 301 -14.60 21.77 -26.68
N VAL A 302 -13.50 21.14 -26.29
CA VAL A 302 -13.50 19.77 -25.73
C VAL A 302 -14.32 19.73 -24.44
N ALA A 303 -14.09 20.67 -23.52
CA ALA A 303 -14.82 20.72 -22.25
C ALA A 303 -16.32 21.05 -22.41
N GLU A 304 -16.68 21.92 -23.35
CA GLU A 304 -18.09 22.22 -23.69
C GLU A 304 -18.80 21.02 -24.31
N ASN A 305 -18.09 20.19 -25.09
CA ASN A 305 -18.65 18.92 -25.58
C ASN A 305 -18.97 17.95 -24.45
N TRP A 306 -18.11 17.86 -23.44
CA TRP A 306 -18.41 17.03 -22.26
C TRP A 306 -19.60 17.58 -21.45
N LEU A 307 -19.81 18.90 -21.43
CA LEU A 307 -20.93 19.53 -20.76
C LEU A 307 -22.27 19.12 -21.37
N LYS A 308 -22.34 18.89 -22.68
CA LYS A 308 -23.57 18.42 -23.36
C LYS A 308 -24.06 17.08 -22.77
N ALA A 309 -23.13 16.20 -22.46
CA ALA A 309 -23.44 14.90 -21.85
C ALA A 309 -23.61 14.95 -20.33
N ARG A 310 -23.09 15.99 -19.65
CA ARG A 310 -23.04 16.11 -18.20
C ARG A 310 -23.37 17.55 -17.73
N PRO A 311 -24.59 18.07 -18.01
CA PRO A 311 -24.92 19.48 -17.76
C PRO A 311 -24.94 19.87 -16.29
N ALA A 312 -25.14 18.91 -15.39
CA ALA A 312 -25.21 19.10 -13.94
C ALA A 312 -23.94 18.63 -13.21
N ASN A 313 -22.78 18.64 -13.87
CA ASN A 313 -21.52 18.25 -13.21
C ASN A 313 -20.78 19.50 -12.70
N SER A 314 -20.82 19.74 -11.36
CA SER A 314 -20.20 20.92 -10.74
C SER A 314 -18.68 21.02 -10.97
N PRO A 315 -17.86 19.94 -10.83
CA PRO A 315 -16.44 19.96 -11.17
C PRO A 315 -16.13 20.35 -12.63
N LEU A 316 -16.96 19.88 -13.58
CA LEU A 316 -16.82 20.27 -14.97
C LEU A 316 -17.12 21.74 -15.20
N LEU A 317 -18.17 22.26 -14.58
CA LEU A 317 -18.52 23.69 -14.66
C LEU A 317 -17.43 24.57 -14.03
N LEU A 318 -16.88 24.18 -12.88
CA LEU A 318 -15.72 24.86 -12.28
C LEU A 318 -14.53 24.88 -13.25
N SER A 319 -14.24 23.75 -13.86
CA SER A 319 -13.16 23.59 -14.84
C SER A 319 -13.38 24.45 -16.09
N LEU A 320 -14.62 24.52 -16.59
CA LEU A 320 -15.00 25.41 -17.70
C LEU A 320 -14.80 26.87 -17.33
N GLY A 321 -15.18 27.28 -16.11
CA GLY A 321 -14.89 28.63 -15.58
C GLY A 321 -13.41 28.97 -15.66
N ARG A 322 -12.53 28.06 -15.20
CA ARG A 322 -11.05 28.21 -15.27
C ARG A 322 -10.53 28.33 -16.70
N ILE A 323 -11.03 27.48 -17.61
CA ILE A 323 -10.65 27.53 -19.02
C ILE A 323 -11.13 28.84 -19.67
N CYS A 324 -12.33 29.30 -19.37
CA CYS A 324 -12.85 30.60 -19.84
C CYS A 324 -12.04 31.77 -19.30
N MET A 325 -11.57 31.73 -18.06
CA MET A 325 -10.66 32.74 -17.50
C MET A 325 -9.37 32.87 -18.32
N ARG A 326 -8.75 31.73 -18.71
CA ARG A 326 -7.55 31.73 -19.57
C ARG A 326 -7.83 32.23 -20.98
N ASN A 327 -9.04 32.02 -21.49
CA ASN A 327 -9.50 32.54 -22.76
C ASN A 327 -9.96 34.01 -22.69
N LYS A 328 -9.88 34.67 -21.51
CA LYS A 328 -10.37 36.03 -21.28
C LYS A 328 -11.89 36.19 -21.53
N LEU A 329 -12.64 35.10 -21.44
CA LEU A 329 -14.10 35.08 -21.62
C LEU A 329 -14.80 35.27 -20.25
N TRP A 330 -14.63 36.48 -19.68
CA TRP A 330 -15.02 36.77 -18.29
C TRP A 330 -16.51 36.55 -18.01
N GLY A 331 -17.40 36.89 -18.95
CA GLY A 331 -18.84 36.66 -18.82
C GLY A 331 -19.19 35.19 -18.74
N LYS A 332 -18.65 34.36 -19.66
CA LYS A 332 -18.85 32.90 -19.63
C LYS A 332 -18.24 32.29 -18.36
N ALA A 333 -17.07 32.73 -17.93
CA ALA A 333 -16.43 32.26 -16.70
C ALA A 333 -17.32 32.48 -15.49
N ARG A 334 -17.92 33.68 -15.37
CA ARG A 334 -18.87 34.00 -14.32
C ARG A 334 -20.08 33.07 -14.32
N GLU A 335 -20.69 32.86 -15.50
CA GLU A 335 -21.85 31.96 -15.64
C GLU A 335 -21.53 30.52 -15.22
N TYR A 336 -20.38 30.00 -15.64
CA TYR A 336 -19.95 28.66 -15.26
C TYR A 336 -19.65 28.52 -13.78
N TYR A 337 -18.99 29.48 -13.15
CA TYR A 337 -18.77 29.46 -11.70
C TYR A 337 -20.09 29.52 -10.93
N GLN A 338 -21.02 30.42 -11.32
CA GLN A 338 -22.33 30.50 -10.71
C GLN A 338 -23.15 29.21 -10.91
N ALA A 339 -23.06 28.59 -12.07
CA ALA A 339 -23.73 27.32 -12.32
C ALA A 339 -23.13 26.19 -11.48
N SER A 340 -21.79 26.15 -11.33
CA SER A 340 -21.12 25.21 -10.44
C SER A 340 -21.58 25.33 -9.00
N ILE A 341 -21.64 26.56 -8.48
CA ILE A 341 -22.07 26.88 -7.11
C ILE A 341 -23.53 26.48 -6.89
N ARG A 342 -24.41 26.71 -7.85
CA ARG A 342 -25.83 26.33 -7.75
C ARG A 342 -26.04 24.82 -7.62
N ILE A 343 -25.18 24.02 -8.24
CA ILE A 343 -25.27 22.55 -8.19
C ILE A 343 -24.63 22.01 -6.91
N SER A 344 -23.41 22.46 -6.62
CA SER A 344 -22.67 22.04 -5.44
C SER A 344 -21.74 23.19 -5.00
N PRO A 345 -22.12 23.90 -3.93
CA PRO A 345 -21.28 24.95 -3.36
C PRO A 345 -19.90 24.41 -2.97
N SER A 346 -18.84 25.04 -3.44
CA SER A 346 -17.45 24.69 -3.10
C SER A 346 -16.64 25.96 -2.80
N ALA A 347 -15.69 25.85 -1.90
CA ALA A 347 -14.81 26.96 -1.54
C ALA A 347 -14.05 27.46 -2.76
N GLU A 348 -13.57 26.55 -3.62
CA GLU A 348 -12.84 26.91 -4.83
C GLU A 348 -13.69 27.76 -5.79
N ALA A 349 -14.94 27.35 -6.05
CA ALA A 349 -15.84 28.07 -6.95
C ALA A 349 -16.19 29.46 -6.43
N TYR A 350 -16.46 29.61 -5.13
CA TYR A 350 -16.72 30.91 -4.52
C TYR A 350 -15.47 31.79 -4.53
N GLY A 351 -14.30 31.26 -4.19
CA GLY A 351 -13.05 32.01 -4.17
C GLY A 351 -12.64 32.54 -5.56
N GLU A 352 -12.81 31.70 -6.60
CA GLU A 352 -12.51 32.07 -7.99
C GLU A 352 -13.51 33.08 -8.54
N LEU A 353 -14.81 32.90 -8.25
CA LEU A 353 -15.85 33.84 -8.60
C LEU A 353 -15.64 35.20 -7.89
N ALA A 354 -15.34 35.20 -6.61
CA ALA A 354 -15.07 36.43 -5.86
C ALA A 354 -13.92 37.24 -6.48
N ARG A 355 -12.84 36.53 -6.85
CA ARG A 355 -11.68 37.15 -7.50
C ARG A 355 -12.03 37.75 -8.85
N LEU A 356 -12.83 37.03 -9.66
CA LEU A 356 -13.31 37.52 -10.94
C LEU A 356 -14.18 38.81 -10.75
N LEU A 357 -15.18 38.75 -9.86
CA LEU A 357 -16.10 39.86 -9.60
C LEU A 357 -15.35 41.09 -9.09
N LYS A 358 -14.37 40.94 -8.22
CA LYS A 358 -13.52 42.03 -7.74
C LYS A 358 -12.82 42.74 -8.91
N ASN A 359 -12.25 42.00 -9.83
CA ASN A 359 -11.55 42.56 -10.98
C ASN A 359 -12.50 43.15 -12.04
N LEU A 360 -13.78 42.80 -12.02
CA LEU A 360 -14.83 43.39 -12.83
C LEU A 360 -15.44 44.64 -12.17
N GLY A 361 -15.02 45.01 -10.94
CA GLY A 361 -15.52 46.16 -10.20
C GLY A 361 -16.81 45.91 -9.40
N GLU A 362 -17.30 44.66 -9.39
CA GLU A 362 -18.52 44.25 -8.67
C GLU A 362 -18.20 43.90 -7.20
N ASN A 363 -17.78 44.89 -6.41
CA ASN A 363 -17.23 44.71 -5.07
C ASN A 363 -18.20 44.03 -4.11
N THR A 364 -19.47 44.48 -4.06
CA THR A 364 -20.47 43.90 -3.15
C THR A 364 -20.69 42.42 -3.36
N GLN A 365 -20.85 41.97 -4.62
CA GLN A 365 -21.01 40.58 -4.94
C GLN A 365 -19.72 39.74 -4.68
N SER A 366 -18.57 40.38 -4.88
CA SER A 366 -17.28 39.79 -4.52
C SER A 366 -17.16 39.51 -3.03
N GLU A 367 -17.57 40.49 -2.18
CA GLU A 367 -17.56 40.34 -0.73
C GLU A 367 -18.50 39.23 -0.26
N ASP A 368 -19.71 39.16 -0.80
CA ASP A 368 -20.66 38.08 -0.51
C ASP A 368 -20.08 36.71 -0.84
N CYS A 369 -19.43 36.56 -2.01
CA CYS A 369 -18.75 35.35 -2.38
C CYS A 369 -17.58 35.02 -1.44
N PHE A 370 -16.80 36.01 -1.01
CA PHE A 370 -15.73 35.81 -0.03
C PHE A 370 -16.25 35.40 1.35
N HIS A 371 -17.39 35.93 1.79
CA HIS A 371 -18.05 35.45 3.01
C HIS A 371 -18.41 34.00 2.92
N ARG A 372 -19.07 33.57 1.83
CA ARG A 372 -19.40 32.14 1.59
C ARG A 372 -18.18 31.25 1.50
N TYR A 373 -17.11 31.73 0.86
CA TYR A 373 -15.83 31.01 0.81
C TYR A 373 -15.28 30.79 2.23
N ARG A 374 -15.26 31.81 3.09
CA ARG A 374 -14.80 31.66 4.48
C ARG A 374 -15.68 30.74 5.29
N ASP A 375 -16.98 30.80 5.13
CA ASP A 375 -17.93 29.96 5.86
C ASP A 375 -17.68 28.47 5.53
N LEU A 376 -17.42 28.15 4.26
CA LEU A 376 -17.12 26.79 3.82
C LEU A 376 -15.79 26.28 4.36
N ILE A 377 -14.75 27.12 4.44
CA ILE A 377 -13.46 26.75 5.03
C ILE A 377 -13.55 26.74 6.55
N GLY A 378 -14.23 27.72 7.14
CA GLY A 378 -14.38 27.87 8.58
C GLY A 378 -15.16 26.74 9.22
N SER A 379 -16.09 26.11 8.49
CA SER A 379 -16.82 24.93 8.97
C SER A 379 -15.95 23.70 9.26
N SER A 380 -14.72 23.71 8.77
CA SER A 380 -13.73 22.65 9.04
C SER A 380 -12.80 22.97 10.22
N LEU A 381 -12.88 24.19 10.77
CA LEU A 381 -12.05 24.60 11.90
C LEU A 381 -12.68 24.17 13.23
N LEU A 382 -11.82 23.91 14.20
CA LEU A 382 -12.25 23.61 15.56
C LEU A 382 -12.94 24.85 16.15
N GLU A 383 -14.13 24.68 16.74
CA GLU A 383 -14.80 25.75 17.49
C GLU A 383 -14.00 26.06 18.77
N LEU A 384 -13.26 27.14 18.75
CA LEU A 384 -12.52 27.64 19.90
C LEU A 384 -13.24 28.86 20.48
N PRO A 385 -13.19 29.05 21.81
CA PRO A 385 -13.75 30.26 22.42
C PRO A 385 -13.07 31.50 21.85
N LEU A 386 -13.88 32.45 21.41
CA LEU A 386 -13.43 33.72 20.85
C LEU A 386 -13.54 34.81 21.93
N PRO A 387 -12.68 35.83 21.91
CA PRO A 387 -12.83 36.99 22.79
C PRO A 387 -14.15 37.72 22.49
N GLU A 388 -14.85 38.09 23.55
CA GLU A 388 -16.05 38.92 23.39
C GLU A 388 -15.66 40.31 22.84
N LEU A 389 -16.40 40.74 21.81
CA LEU A 389 -16.19 42.10 21.27
C LEU A 389 -16.59 43.14 22.32
N PRO A 390 -15.81 44.23 22.53
CA PRO A 390 -16.08 45.25 23.48
C PRO A 390 -17.36 46.04 23.17
#